data_6ee94c824008be08b080e22d206fa001
#
_entry.id   6ee94c824008be08b080e22d206fa001
#
_cell.length_a   1.000
_cell.length_b   1.000
_cell.length_c   1.000
_cell.angle_alpha   90.00
_cell.angle_beta   90.00
_cell.angle_gamma   90.00
#
_symmetry.space_group_name_H-M   'P 1'
#
loop_
_entity.id
_entity.type
_entity.pdbx_description
1 polymer ?
#
loop_
_entity_poly.entity_id
_entity_poly.type
_entity_poly.pdbx_seq_one_letter_code
_entity_poly.pdbx_strand_id
1 'polypeptide(L)'
;AAWGAPLGEFPEIGFDKVLDINVKAPFMLTQALLAQLKAGATAADPARVIMIGSIDGIRVPVGDNYSYSASKAGIHMMARHMAAHLVRDNITINSIAPGPFESKMMAYRLDDPDSRRMVEQSVPRRRIGSPEDIAGTVIFLASRAGAFTTGSVIPVDGGISTL
;
A
#
# COMPACT_ATOMS: atom_id res chain seq x y z
N ALA A 1 -2.71 -8.48 5.08
CA ALA A 1 -2.78 -9.95 4.94
C ALA A 1 -2.39 -10.35 3.52
N ALA A 2 -1.90 -11.57 3.35
CA ALA A 2 -1.67 -12.21 2.06
C ALA A 2 -2.04 -13.69 2.17
N TRP A 3 -2.37 -14.29 1.05
CA TRP A 3 -2.60 -15.71 0.89
C TRP A 3 -2.13 -16.12 -0.51
N GLY A 4 -1.49 -17.29 -0.62
CA GLY A 4 -1.02 -17.84 -1.90
C GLY A 4 -1.47 -19.29 -2.03
N ALA A 5 -2.03 -19.64 -3.20
CA ALA A 5 -2.34 -20.99 -3.61
C ALA A 5 -2.55 -21.02 -5.14
N PRO A 6 -2.35 -22.18 -5.81
CA PRO A 6 -2.69 -22.33 -7.22
C PRO A 6 -4.15 -21.96 -7.49
N LEU A 7 -4.44 -21.44 -8.69
CA LEU A 7 -5.78 -20.95 -9.05
C LEU A 7 -6.88 -22.00 -8.82
N GLY A 8 -6.61 -23.27 -9.12
CA GLY A 8 -7.59 -24.37 -8.94
C GLY A 8 -7.79 -24.83 -7.50
N GLU A 9 -6.94 -24.37 -6.56
CA GLU A 9 -6.94 -24.79 -5.16
C GLU A 9 -7.06 -23.61 -4.19
N PHE A 10 -7.34 -22.41 -4.70
CA PHE A 10 -7.38 -21.21 -3.88
C PHE A 10 -8.60 -21.21 -2.95
N PRO A 11 -8.43 -21.22 -1.61
CA PRO A 11 -9.56 -21.34 -0.69
C PRO A 11 -10.32 -20.01 -0.56
N GLU A 12 -11.65 -20.07 -0.61
CA GLU A 12 -12.56 -18.92 -0.48
C GLU A 12 -12.27 -18.13 0.82
N ILE A 13 -12.12 -18.83 1.95
CA ILE A 13 -11.80 -18.21 3.23
C ILE A 13 -10.51 -17.39 3.21
N GLY A 14 -9.51 -17.84 2.44
CA GLY A 14 -8.25 -17.10 2.25
C GLY A 14 -8.45 -15.84 1.42
N PHE A 15 -9.32 -15.93 0.41
CA PHE A 15 -9.68 -14.79 -0.44
C PHE A 15 -10.41 -13.72 0.37
N ASP A 16 -11.46 -14.10 1.07
CA ASP A 16 -12.28 -13.21 1.90
C ASP A 16 -11.48 -12.53 2.99
N LYS A 17 -10.64 -13.28 3.73
CA LYS A 17 -9.79 -12.75 4.77
C LYS A 17 -8.85 -11.65 4.26
N VAL A 18 -8.29 -11.84 3.07
CA VAL A 18 -7.37 -10.85 2.48
C VAL A 18 -8.13 -9.59 2.08
N LEU A 19 -9.32 -9.70 1.47
CA LEU A 19 -10.15 -8.54 1.12
C LEU A 19 -10.67 -7.82 2.36
N ASP A 20 -11.12 -8.54 3.37
CA ASP A 20 -11.62 -7.95 4.62
C ASP A 20 -10.54 -7.10 5.30
N ILE A 21 -9.33 -7.62 5.42
CA ILE A 21 -8.24 -6.91 6.11
C ILE A 21 -7.65 -5.79 5.24
N ASN A 22 -7.42 -6.04 3.95
CA ASN A 22 -6.66 -5.09 3.12
C ASN A 22 -7.53 -4.00 2.48
N VAL A 23 -8.83 -4.23 2.31
CA VAL A 23 -9.74 -3.30 1.63
C VAL A 23 -10.85 -2.82 2.57
N LYS A 24 -11.66 -3.73 3.11
CA LYS A 24 -12.82 -3.39 3.93
C LYS A 24 -12.42 -2.69 5.23
N ALA A 25 -11.44 -3.23 5.96
CA ALA A 25 -11.03 -2.66 7.24
C ALA A 25 -10.49 -1.22 7.12
N PRO A 26 -9.60 -0.86 6.17
CA PRO A 26 -9.19 0.53 5.98
C PRO A 26 -10.34 1.48 5.63
N PHE A 27 -11.30 1.04 4.82
CA PHE A 27 -12.49 1.81 4.51
C PHE A 27 -13.33 2.07 5.77
N MET A 28 -13.67 1.02 6.51
CA MET A 28 -14.48 1.11 7.73
C MET A 28 -13.80 1.95 8.81
N LEU A 29 -12.46 1.85 8.95
CA LEU A 29 -11.69 2.68 9.87
C LEU A 29 -11.76 4.16 9.47
N THR A 30 -11.57 4.48 8.19
CA THR A 30 -11.65 5.85 7.70
C THR A 30 -13.08 6.41 7.90
N GLN A 31 -14.11 5.61 7.64
CA GLN A 31 -15.51 5.99 7.88
C GLN A 31 -15.77 6.25 9.38
N ALA A 32 -15.27 5.40 10.27
CA ALA A 32 -15.43 5.56 11.71
C ALA A 32 -14.74 6.83 12.25
N LEU A 33 -13.62 7.24 11.63
CA LEU A 33 -12.85 8.42 12.01
C LEU A 33 -13.26 9.69 11.24
N LEU A 34 -14.27 9.63 10.37
CA LEU A 34 -14.59 10.73 9.44
C LEU A 34 -14.90 12.04 10.16
N ALA A 35 -15.63 11.99 11.29
CA ALA A 35 -15.96 13.18 12.06
C ALA A 35 -14.70 13.84 12.64
N GLN A 36 -13.77 13.05 13.17
CA GLN A 36 -12.50 13.52 13.72
C GLN A 36 -11.58 14.08 12.63
N LEU A 37 -11.52 13.41 11.48
CA LEU A 37 -10.76 13.90 10.32
C LEU A 37 -11.26 15.27 9.87
N LYS A 38 -12.59 15.46 9.76
CA LYS A 38 -13.20 16.75 9.41
C LYS A 38 -12.94 17.82 10.45
N ALA A 39 -13.05 17.47 11.74
CA ALA A 39 -12.84 18.41 12.85
C ALA A 39 -11.39 18.90 12.95
N GLY A 40 -10.41 18.06 12.59
CA GLY A 40 -8.98 18.40 12.62
C GLY A 40 -8.46 19.02 11.33
N ALA A 41 -9.27 19.09 10.26
CA ALA A 41 -8.83 19.52 8.94
C ALA A 41 -9.02 21.02 8.73
N THR A 42 -8.04 21.66 8.11
CA THR A 42 -8.13 23.05 7.62
C THR A 42 -7.60 23.15 6.19
N ALA A 43 -7.90 24.24 5.50
CA ALA A 43 -7.36 24.49 4.16
C ALA A 43 -5.83 24.61 4.14
N ALA A 44 -5.23 25.14 5.22
CA ALA A 44 -3.79 25.29 5.33
C ALA A 44 -3.08 24.02 5.82
N ASP A 45 -3.79 23.18 6.59
CA ASP A 45 -3.28 21.92 7.13
C ASP A 45 -4.38 20.84 7.05
N PRO A 46 -4.52 20.15 5.92
CA PRO A 46 -5.52 19.12 5.74
C PRO A 46 -5.32 17.93 6.68
N ALA A 47 -6.39 17.23 7.03
CA ALA A 47 -6.26 15.90 7.62
C ALA A 47 -5.72 14.90 6.58
N ARG A 48 -4.99 13.89 7.04
CA ARG A 48 -4.28 12.96 6.15
C ARG A 48 -4.68 11.53 6.40
N VAL A 49 -5.01 10.84 5.31
CA VAL A 49 -5.19 9.38 5.31
C VAL A 49 -4.16 8.79 4.37
N ILE A 50 -3.32 7.89 4.89
CA ILE A 50 -2.27 7.22 4.13
C ILE A 50 -2.58 5.72 4.11
N MET A 51 -2.94 5.23 2.92
CA MET A 51 -3.22 3.81 2.70
C MET A 51 -1.93 3.08 2.33
N ILE A 52 -1.73 1.88 2.89
CA ILE A 52 -0.58 1.04 2.54
C ILE A 52 -1.01 -0.01 1.53
N GLY A 53 -0.68 0.26 0.28
CA GLY A 53 -0.89 -0.64 -0.85
C GLY A 53 0.24 -1.65 -1.04
N SER A 54 0.62 -1.87 -2.28
CA SER A 54 1.78 -2.67 -2.74
C SER A 54 2.01 -2.43 -4.23
N ILE A 55 3.21 -2.63 -4.72
CA ILE A 55 3.46 -2.73 -6.17
C ILE A 55 2.70 -3.88 -6.82
N ASP A 56 2.32 -4.91 -6.06
CA ASP A 56 1.48 -6.02 -6.56
C ASP A 56 0.03 -5.59 -6.89
N GLY A 57 -0.35 -4.36 -6.53
CA GLY A 57 -1.57 -3.71 -7.02
C GLY A 57 -1.37 -2.82 -8.26
N ILE A 58 -0.13 -2.69 -8.75
CA ILE A 58 0.23 -1.86 -9.91
C ILE A 58 0.74 -2.73 -11.06
N ARG A 59 1.49 -3.80 -10.74
CA ARG A 59 2.07 -4.74 -11.69
C ARG A 59 1.65 -6.17 -11.36
N VAL A 60 1.82 -7.08 -12.30
CA VAL A 60 1.55 -8.51 -12.10
C VAL A 60 2.63 -9.10 -11.17
N PRO A 61 2.24 -9.68 -10.02
CA PRO A 61 3.16 -10.38 -9.15
C PRO A 61 3.63 -11.71 -9.73
N VAL A 62 4.76 -12.21 -9.23
CA VAL A 62 5.32 -13.52 -9.67
C VAL A 62 4.61 -14.71 -9.01
N GLY A 63 4.00 -14.52 -7.82
CA GLY A 63 3.39 -15.59 -7.04
C GLY A 63 1.88 -15.72 -7.25
N ASP A 64 1.33 -16.86 -6.80
CA ASP A 64 -0.10 -17.20 -6.85
C ASP A 64 -0.89 -16.49 -5.72
N ASN A 65 -0.71 -15.20 -5.58
CA ASN A 65 -1.31 -14.36 -4.53
C ASN A 65 -2.47 -13.50 -5.07
N TYR A 66 -3.39 -14.12 -5.80
CA TYR A 66 -4.49 -13.47 -6.53
C TYR A 66 -5.32 -12.51 -5.66
N SER A 67 -5.76 -12.95 -4.48
CA SER A 67 -6.52 -12.09 -3.55
C SER A 67 -5.70 -10.91 -3.04
N TYR A 68 -4.38 -11.09 -2.85
CA TYR A 68 -3.50 -10.01 -2.41
C TYR A 68 -3.35 -8.94 -3.49
N SER A 69 -3.02 -9.31 -4.73
CA SER A 69 -2.88 -8.35 -5.83
C SER A 69 -4.20 -7.61 -6.10
N ALA A 70 -5.33 -8.33 -6.11
CA ALA A 70 -6.66 -7.74 -6.24
C ALA A 70 -6.95 -6.75 -5.09
N SER A 71 -6.65 -7.12 -3.83
CA SER A 71 -6.84 -6.23 -2.68
C SER A 71 -5.97 -4.98 -2.74
N LYS A 72 -4.72 -5.11 -3.22
CA LYS A 72 -3.78 -3.99 -3.32
C LYS A 72 -4.10 -3.05 -4.48
N ALA A 73 -4.61 -3.57 -5.59
CA ALA A 73 -5.22 -2.76 -6.64
C ALA A 73 -6.48 -2.04 -6.13
N GLY A 74 -7.33 -2.75 -5.41
CA GLY A 74 -8.54 -2.21 -4.79
C GLY A 74 -8.27 -1.05 -3.83
N ILE A 75 -7.27 -1.18 -2.93
CA ILE A 75 -6.93 -0.11 -1.99
C ILE A 75 -6.38 1.13 -2.71
N HIS A 76 -5.61 0.96 -3.80
CA HIS A 76 -5.14 2.08 -4.61
C HIS A 76 -6.30 2.84 -5.26
N MET A 77 -7.25 2.13 -5.88
CA MET A 77 -8.43 2.76 -6.47
C MET A 77 -9.32 3.38 -5.41
N MET A 78 -9.52 2.72 -4.27
CA MET A 78 -10.30 3.24 -3.15
C MET A 78 -9.71 4.53 -2.60
N ALA A 79 -8.40 4.62 -2.44
CA ALA A 79 -7.72 5.84 -2.01
C ALA A 79 -8.02 7.01 -2.96
N ARG A 80 -7.93 6.78 -4.27
CA ARG A 80 -8.27 7.78 -5.30
C ARG A 80 -9.73 8.21 -5.24
N HIS A 81 -10.63 7.24 -5.13
CA HIS A 81 -12.06 7.51 -5.09
C HIS A 81 -12.45 8.31 -3.85
N MET A 82 -11.96 7.92 -2.68
CA MET A 82 -12.20 8.64 -1.43
C MET A 82 -11.57 10.04 -1.47
N ALA A 83 -10.37 10.20 -2.04
CA ALA A 83 -9.72 11.50 -2.21
C ALA A 83 -10.59 12.47 -3.00
N ALA A 84 -11.16 12.03 -4.12
CA ALA A 84 -12.03 12.86 -4.97
C ALA A 84 -13.27 13.36 -4.22
N HIS A 85 -13.79 12.58 -3.26
CA HIS A 85 -14.97 12.98 -2.48
C HIS A 85 -14.63 13.80 -1.23
N LEU A 86 -13.50 13.49 -0.54
CA LEU A 86 -13.18 14.09 0.76
C LEU A 86 -12.27 15.32 0.67
N VAL A 87 -11.72 15.63 -0.50
CA VAL A 87 -10.90 16.84 -0.70
C VAL A 87 -11.63 18.12 -0.34
N ARG A 88 -12.94 18.18 -0.54
CA ARG A 88 -13.78 19.33 -0.17
C ARG A 88 -13.90 19.54 1.33
N ASP A 89 -13.66 18.50 2.11
CA ASP A 89 -13.61 18.53 3.58
C ASP A 89 -12.18 18.78 4.08
N ASN A 90 -11.24 19.18 3.22
CA ASN A 90 -9.82 19.35 3.51
C ASN A 90 -9.17 18.05 4.03
N ILE A 91 -9.53 16.91 3.47
CA ILE A 91 -8.92 15.62 3.79
C ILE A 91 -8.16 15.12 2.56
N THR A 92 -6.86 14.91 2.69
CA THR A 92 -6.05 14.29 1.65
C THR A 92 -5.94 12.79 1.88
N ILE A 93 -6.05 12.01 0.81
CA ILE A 93 -5.92 10.56 0.86
C ILE A 93 -4.96 10.11 -0.22
N ASN A 94 -3.91 9.41 0.18
CA ASN A 94 -2.90 8.87 -0.72
C ASN A 94 -2.62 7.40 -0.40
N SER A 95 -2.08 6.68 -1.36
CA SER A 95 -1.62 5.32 -1.16
C SER A 95 -0.12 5.21 -1.44
N ILE A 96 0.60 4.51 -0.56
CA ILE A 96 1.98 4.12 -0.78
C ILE A 96 1.98 2.71 -1.35
N ALA A 97 2.78 2.44 -2.37
CA ALA A 97 2.97 1.13 -2.98
C ALA A 97 4.40 0.63 -2.71
N PRO A 98 4.64 -0.04 -1.57
CA PRO A 98 5.95 -0.60 -1.28
C PRO A 98 6.32 -1.73 -2.24
N GLY A 99 7.61 -1.80 -2.59
CA GLY A 99 8.25 -2.95 -3.21
C GLY A 99 8.71 -3.98 -2.19
N PRO A 100 9.82 -4.69 -2.45
CA PRO A 100 10.37 -5.64 -1.50
C PRO A 100 10.98 -4.93 -0.28
N PHE A 101 10.47 -5.24 0.90
CA PHE A 101 10.95 -4.77 2.21
C PHE A 101 11.12 -5.93 3.17
N GLU A 102 12.02 -5.79 4.13
CA GLU A 102 12.10 -6.75 5.23
C GLU A 102 10.82 -6.75 6.05
N SER A 103 10.20 -7.91 6.17
CA SER A 103 8.98 -8.10 6.95
C SER A 103 8.75 -9.58 7.22
N LYS A 104 7.94 -9.88 8.23
CA LYS A 104 7.52 -11.28 8.49
C LYS A 104 6.88 -11.94 7.27
N MET A 105 6.22 -11.16 6.42
CA MET A 105 5.60 -11.65 5.17
C MET A 105 6.64 -12.08 4.13
N MET A 106 7.81 -11.44 4.13
CA MET A 106 8.89 -11.73 3.17
C MET A 106 9.98 -12.66 3.75
N ALA A 107 9.91 -13.02 5.04
CA ALA A 107 10.92 -13.82 5.70
C ALA A 107 11.23 -15.13 4.94
N TYR A 108 10.20 -15.83 4.45
CA TYR A 108 10.38 -17.06 3.67
C TYR A 108 11.24 -16.91 2.40
N ARG A 109 11.40 -15.69 1.89
CA ARG A 109 12.26 -15.36 0.73
C ARG A 109 13.57 -14.68 1.13
N LEU A 110 13.59 -13.99 2.26
CA LEU A 110 14.72 -13.15 2.66
C LEU A 110 15.64 -13.81 3.70
N ASP A 111 15.17 -14.87 4.36
CA ASP A 111 15.99 -15.61 5.33
C ASP A 111 17.00 -16.55 4.65
N ASP A 112 16.71 -16.99 3.43
CA ASP A 112 17.64 -17.72 2.59
C ASP A 112 18.54 -16.75 1.80
N PRO A 113 19.89 -16.83 1.93
CA PRO A 113 20.81 -15.88 1.28
C PRO A 113 20.74 -15.86 -0.25
N ASP A 114 20.50 -17.00 -0.89
CA ASP A 114 20.44 -17.05 -2.37
C ASP A 114 19.11 -16.48 -2.88
N SER A 115 17.99 -16.78 -2.21
CA SER A 115 16.70 -16.19 -2.52
C SER A 115 16.71 -14.67 -2.26
N ARG A 116 17.31 -14.21 -1.16
CA ARG A 116 17.52 -12.78 -0.88
C ARG A 116 18.28 -12.11 -2.04
N ARG A 117 19.38 -12.69 -2.47
CA ARG A 117 20.20 -12.16 -3.58
C ARG A 117 19.39 -12.05 -4.88
N MET A 118 18.55 -13.05 -5.17
CA MET A 118 17.66 -13.00 -6.34
C MET A 118 16.65 -11.85 -6.24
N VAL A 119 16.06 -11.62 -5.06
CA VAL A 119 15.15 -10.49 -4.83
C VAL A 119 15.90 -9.17 -5.02
N GLU A 120 17.08 -9.00 -4.43
CA GLU A 120 17.89 -7.77 -4.56
C GLU A 120 18.27 -7.51 -6.02
N GLN A 121 18.62 -8.55 -6.78
CA GLN A 121 18.95 -8.45 -8.20
C GLN A 121 17.74 -8.09 -9.06
N SER A 122 16.52 -8.44 -8.66
CA SER A 122 15.29 -8.08 -9.37
C SER A 122 14.92 -6.60 -9.20
N VAL A 123 15.44 -5.93 -8.16
CA VAL A 123 15.22 -4.51 -7.93
C VAL A 123 16.27 -3.69 -8.70
N PRO A 124 15.90 -2.70 -9.53
CA PRO A 124 16.86 -1.86 -10.24
C PRO A 124 17.91 -1.22 -9.34
N ARG A 125 17.54 -0.78 -8.13
CA ARG A 125 18.47 -0.26 -7.13
C ARG A 125 19.35 -1.31 -6.45
N ARG A 126 19.22 -2.59 -6.80
CA ARG A 126 20.03 -3.71 -6.30
C ARG A 126 20.05 -3.85 -4.78
N ARG A 127 19.00 -3.45 -4.12
CA ARG A 127 18.79 -3.65 -2.69
C ARG A 127 17.31 -3.78 -2.34
N ILE A 128 17.02 -4.35 -1.19
CA ILE A 128 15.72 -4.33 -0.54
C ILE A 128 15.51 -2.96 0.11
N GLY A 129 14.27 -2.50 0.21
CA GLY A 129 13.93 -1.27 0.89
C GLY A 129 14.16 -1.37 2.40
N SER A 130 14.60 -0.28 3.01
CA SER A 130 14.74 -0.14 4.47
C SER A 130 13.52 0.57 5.09
N PRO A 131 13.30 0.46 6.40
CA PRO A 131 12.24 1.19 7.08
C PRO A 131 12.26 2.70 6.81
N GLU A 132 13.45 3.30 6.67
CA GLU A 132 13.63 4.72 6.40
C GLU A 132 13.09 5.11 5.01
N ASP A 133 13.17 4.22 4.01
CA ASP A 133 12.64 4.49 2.67
C ASP A 133 11.11 4.70 2.70
N ILE A 134 10.38 3.95 3.54
CA ILE A 134 8.93 4.14 3.74
C ILE A 134 8.66 5.31 4.66
N ALA A 135 9.39 5.42 5.78
CA ALA A 135 9.19 6.47 6.76
C ALA A 135 9.32 7.86 6.13
N GLY A 136 10.30 8.08 5.25
CA GLY A 136 10.47 9.33 4.52
C GLY A 136 9.24 9.71 3.70
N THR A 137 8.64 8.75 3.00
CA THR A 137 7.41 8.98 2.21
C THR A 137 6.21 9.27 3.11
N VAL A 138 6.08 8.56 4.24
CA VAL A 138 5.02 8.82 5.23
C VAL A 138 5.19 10.22 5.83
N ILE A 139 6.40 10.61 6.22
CA ILE A 139 6.70 11.96 6.75
C ILE A 139 6.35 13.03 5.73
N PHE A 140 6.75 12.85 4.46
CA PHE A 140 6.37 13.77 3.39
C PHE A 140 4.84 13.93 3.31
N LEU A 141 4.09 12.85 3.17
CA LEU A 141 2.64 12.88 3.03
C LEU A 141 1.93 13.42 4.29
N ALA A 142 2.47 13.14 5.48
CA ALA A 142 1.90 13.57 6.75
C ALA A 142 2.25 15.02 7.11
N SER A 143 3.28 15.59 6.49
CA SER A 143 3.75 16.95 6.76
C SER A 143 3.03 18.00 5.90
N ARG A 144 3.35 19.28 6.16
CA ARG A 144 2.89 20.40 5.34
C ARG A 144 3.37 20.32 3.88
N ALA A 145 4.50 19.65 3.62
CA ALA A 145 5.01 19.45 2.27
C ALA A 145 4.06 18.58 1.41
N GLY A 146 3.34 17.66 2.03
CA GLY A 146 2.34 16.82 1.37
C GLY A 146 0.93 17.42 1.34
N ALA A 147 0.70 18.64 1.85
CA ALA A 147 -0.64 19.21 2.00
C ALA A 147 -1.43 19.38 0.69
N PHE A 148 -0.73 19.47 -0.45
CA PHE A 148 -1.35 19.60 -1.78
C PHE A 148 -1.37 18.28 -2.57
N THR A 149 -0.89 17.18 -1.95
CA THR A 149 -0.85 15.84 -2.56
C THR A 149 -2.07 15.04 -2.13
N THR A 150 -2.94 14.66 -3.06
CA THR A 150 -4.10 13.82 -2.80
C THR A 150 -4.43 12.94 -4.01
N GLY A 151 -5.02 11.77 -3.79
CA GLY A 151 -5.38 10.81 -4.84
C GLY A 151 -4.18 10.12 -5.52
N SER A 152 -2.99 10.24 -4.95
CA SER A 152 -1.76 9.68 -5.54
C SER A 152 -1.51 8.26 -5.07
N VAL A 153 -0.93 7.45 -5.96
CA VAL A 153 -0.29 6.17 -5.63
C VAL A 153 1.21 6.36 -5.80
N ILE A 154 1.96 6.23 -4.72
CA ILE A 154 3.40 6.52 -4.69
C ILE A 154 4.18 5.22 -4.54
N PRO A 155 4.83 4.71 -5.60
CA PRO A 155 5.72 3.57 -5.50
C PRO A 155 6.96 3.92 -4.67
N VAL A 156 7.30 3.03 -3.72
CA VAL A 156 8.55 3.07 -2.96
C VAL A 156 9.18 1.68 -3.09
N ASP A 157 9.85 1.44 -4.21
CA ASP A 157 10.10 0.09 -4.70
C ASP A 157 11.48 -0.08 -5.38
N GLY A 158 12.32 0.94 -5.36
CA GLY A 158 13.62 0.91 -6.01
C GLY A 158 13.56 0.80 -7.54
N GLY A 159 12.41 1.13 -8.15
CA GLY A 159 12.19 1.15 -9.59
C GLY A 159 11.66 -0.17 -10.17
N ILE A 160 11.34 -1.17 -9.33
CA ILE A 160 10.89 -2.49 -9.83
C ILE A 160 9.55 -2.45 -10.58
N SER A 161 8.67 -1.50 -10.28
CA SER A 161 7.39 -1.35 -10.99
C SER A 161 7.50 -0.61 -12.33
N THR A 162 8.69 -0.16 -12.72
CA THR A 162 8.93 0.49 -14.01
C THR A 162 9.41 -0.47 -15.10
N LEU A 163 9.61 -1.76 -14.74
CA LEU A 163 10.09 -2.81 -15.64
C LEU A 163 8.94 -3.57 -16.26
#